data_87f0b120c175d57b0ad522d48754839f
#
_entry.id   87f0b120c175d57b0ad522d48754839f
#
_cell.length_a   1.000
_cell.length_b   1.000
_cell.length_c   1.000
_cell.angle_alpha   90.00
_cell.angle_beta   90.00
_cell.angle_gamma   90.00
#
_symmetry.space_group_name_H-M   'P 1'
#
loop_
_entity.id
_entity.type
_entity.pdbx_description
1 polymer ?
#
loop_
_entity_poly.entity_id
_entity_poly.type
_entity_poly.pdbx_seq_one_letter_code
_entity_poly.pdbx_strand_id
1 'polypeptide(L)'
;MVDARSGLMPADEAIAKHLRSREKPTFLVANKTDGLDPDQAVVDFYALGLGEIYPIAASHGRGVLSLLEHVLLPWMEDLAPQEEVDEDAEYWAQFEAEENGEEEEEDDFDPQSLPIKLAIVGRPNVGKSTLTNRILGEERVVVYD
;
A
#
# COMPACT_ATOMS: atom_id res chain seq x y z
N MET A 1 9.85 -3.73 -5.35
CA MET A 1 10.70 -2.52 -5.24
C MET A 1 12.03 -2.78 -5.96
N VAL A 2 12.44 -1.88 -6.83
CA VAL A 2 13.68 -1.94 -7.63
C VAL A 2 14.56 -0.71 -7.38
N ASP A 3 15.83 -0.77 -7.80
CA ASP A 3 16.80 0.33 -7.66
C ASP A 3 17.00 1.00 -9.02
N ALA A 4 16.51 2.24 -9.16
CA ALA A 4 16.57 3.01 -10.40
C ALA A 4 18.01 3.31 -10.88
N ARG A 5 18.97 3.40 -9.92
CA ARG A 5 20.38 3.64 -10.27
C ARG A 5 21.09 2.39 -10.80
N SER A 6 20.68 1.22 -10.34
CA SER A 6 21.27 -0.05 -10.77
C SER A 6 20.73 -0.52 -12.13
N GLY A 7 19.61 0.06 -12.58
CA GLY A 7 18.86 -0.41 -13.74
C GLY A 7 18.20 -1.78 -13.52
N LEU A 8 17.59 -2.30 -14.57
CA LEU A 8 16.91 -3.59 -14.57
C LEU A 8 17.91 -4.74 -14.41
N MET A 9 17.67 -5.61 -13.45
CA MET A 9 18.53 -6.76 -13.16
C MET A 9 17.77 -8.08 -13.29
N PRO A 10 18.44 -9.20 -13.66
CA PRO A 10 17.79 -10.51 -13.80
C PRO A 10 17.03 -10.98 -12.54
N ALA A 11 17.52 -10.60 -11.36
CA ALA A 11 16.83 -10.91 -10.11
C ALA A 11 15.50 -10.16 -9.97
N ASP A 12 15.38 -8.93 -10.50
CA ASP A 12 14.13 -8.18 -10.52
C ASP A 12 13.10 -8.87 -11.43
N GLU A 13 13.53 -9.38 -12.57
CA GLU A 13 12.70 -10.16 -13.50
C GLU A 13 12.17 -11.45 -12.85
N ALA A 14 13.05 -12.17 -12.14
CA ALA A 14 12.66 -13.39 -11.42
C ALA A 14 11.59 -13.10 -10.34
N ILE A 15 11.77 -12.04 -9.55
CA ILE A 15 10.80 -11.59 -8.55
C ILE A 15 9.49 -11.18 -9.22
N ALA A 16 9.54 -10.38 -10.28
CA ALA A 16 8.36 -9.92 -11.00
C ALA A 16 7.56 -11.09 -11.60
N LYS A 17 8.23 -12.07 -12.20
CA LYS A 17 7.60 -13.30 -12.70
C LYS A 17 6.86 -14.05 -11.58
N HIS A 18 7.48 -14.16 -10.41
CA HIS A 18 6.85 -14.82 -9.26
C HIS A 18 5.63 -14.04 -8.76
N LEU A 19 5.72 -12.71 -8.66
CA LEU A 19 4.60 -11.88 -8.21
C LEU A 19 3.41 -11.96 -9.18
N ARG A 20 3.66 -11.89 -10.50
CA ARG A 20 2.59 -12.03 -11.50
C ARG A 20 1.84 -13.36 -11.38
N SER A 21 2.56 -14.47 -11.06
CA SER A 21 1.93 -15.79 -10.90
C SER A 21 1.04 -15.91 -9.65
N ARG A 22 1.10 -14.94 -8.74
CA ARG A 22 0.30 -14.92 -7.50
C ARG A 22 -1.03 -14.21 -7.63
N GLU A 23 -1.24 -13.46 -8.73
CA GLU A 23 -2.48 -12.70 -9.00
C GLU A 23 -2.91 -11.78 -7.85
N LYS A 24 -1.94 -11.31 -7.07
CA LYS A 24 -2.19 -10.36 -5.99
C LYS A 24 -1.92 -8.93 -6.45
N PRO A 25 -2.68 -7.95 -5.95
CA PRO A 25 -2.40 -6.55 -6.22
C PRO A 25 -0.93 -6.24 -5.93
N THR A 26 -0.24 -5.73 -6.93
CA THR A 26 1.21 -5.50 -6.87
C THR A 26 1.52 -4.14 -7.47
N PHE A 27 2.26 -3.32 -6.72
CA PHE A 27 2.69 -1.99 -7.12
C PHE A 27 4.20 -1.99 -7.31
N LEU A 28 4.67 -1.51 -8.46
CA LEU A 28 6.10 -1.45 -8.78
C LEU A 28 6.69 -0.11 -8.35
N VAL A 29 7.61 -0.14 -7.40
CA VAL A 29 8.26 1.05 -6.86
C VAL A 29 9.71 1.09 -7.31
N ALA A 30 10.12 2.16 -8.02
CA ALA A 30 11.48 2.44 -8.42
C ALA A 30 12.11 3.44 -7.43
N ASN A 31 13.01 2.97 -6.58
CA ASN A 31 13.68 3.79 -5.56
C ASN A 31 15.03 4.33 -6.04
N LYS A 32 15.55 5.32 -5.32
CA LYS A 32 16.82 6.01 -5.56
C LYS A 32 16.81 6.85 -6.85
N THR A 33 15.67 7.46 -7.13
CA THR A 33 15.53 8.38 -8.28
C THR A 33 16.10 9.78 -8.03
N ASP A 34 16.69 10.02 -6.86
CA ASP A 34 17.33 11.29 -6.53
C ASP A 34 18.46 11.60 -7.51
N GLY A 35 18.39 12.80 -8.13
CA GLY A 35 19.35 13.25 -9.14
C GLY A 35 19.20 12.62 -10.52
N LEU A 36 18.18 11.79 -10.74
CA LEU A 36 17.81 11.25 -12.04
C LEU A 36 16.56 11.97 -12.57
N ASP A 37 16.38 11.92 -13.89
CA ASP A 37 15.08 12.20 -14.50
C ASP A 37 14.15 11.02 -14.19
N PRO A 38 13.06 11.23 -13.42
CA PRO A 38 12.19 10.15 -12.96
C PRO A 38 11.59 9.34 -14.12
N ASP A 39 11.19 10.00 -15.21
CA ASP A 39 10.55 9.37 -16.35
C ASP A 39 11.53 8.47 -17.12
N GLN A 40 12.77 8.92 -17.27
CA GLN A 40 13.81 8.13 -17.93
C GLN A 40 14.31 6.99 -17.05
N ALA A 41 14.41 7.21 -15.75
CA ALA A 41 14.91 6.22 -14.80
C ALA A 41 14.00 4.98 -14.66
N VAL A 42 12.72 5.06 -15.07
CA VAL A 42 11.76 3.97 -14.94
C VAL A 42 11.52 3.20 -16.24
N VAL A 43 11.99 3.69 -17.39
CA VAL A 43 11.67 3.13 -18.72
C VAL A 43 11.97 1.62 -18.81
N ASP A 44 13.13 1.18 -18.38
CA ASP A 44 13.54 -0.22 -18.48
C ASP A 44 12.68 -1.16 -17.61
N PHE A 45 12.11 -0.64 -16.54
CA PHE A 45 11.31 -1.44 -15.61
C PHE A 45 9.89 -1.74 -16.11
N TYR A 46 9.41 -1.09 -17.15
CA TYR A 46 8.16 -1.49 -17.81
C TYR A 46 8.22 -2.91 -18.36
N ALA A 47 9.42 -3.42 -18.68
CA ALA A 47 9.64 -4.80 -19.10
C ALA A 47 9.23 -5.83 -18.03
N LEU A 48 9.13 -5.43 -16.75
CA LEU A 48 8.67 -6.29 -15.66
C LEU A 48 7.18 -6.63 -15.74
N GLY A 49 6.38 -5.85 -16.49
CA GLY A 49 4.95 -6.12 -16.71
C GLY A 49 4.12 -6.13 -15.42
N LEU A 50 4.42 -5.24 -14.49
CA LEU A 50 3.69 -5.06 -13.22
C LEU A 50 2.82 -3.79 -13.21
N GLY A 51 2.55 -3.20 -14.38
CA GLY A 51 1.71 -2.01 -14.52
C GLY A 51 2.47 -0.71 -14.29
N GLU A 52 1.84 0.22 -13.61
CA GLU A 52 2.38 1.55 -13.31
C GLU A 52 3.62 1.46 -12.40
N ILE A 53 4.55 2.40 -12.59
CA ILE A 53 5.80 2.45 -11.83
C ILE A 53 5.83 3.73 -11.02
N TYR A 54 6.06 3.62 -9.72
CA TYR A 54 6.12 4.74 -8.79
C TYR A 54 7.57 5.11 -8.49
N PRO A 55 8.10 6.21 -9.08
CA PRO A 55 9.45 6.67 -8.81
C PRO A 55 9.51 7.38 -7.44
N ILE A 56 10.43 6.93 -6.58
CA ILE A 56 10.64 7.52 -5.26
C ILE A 56 12.12 7.73 -4.94
N ALA A 57 12.40 8.58 -3.94
CA ALA A 57 13.68 8.64 -3.25
C ALA A 57 13.43 8.51 -1.73
N ALA A 58 13.34 7.26 -1.26
CA ALA A 58 12.92 6.94 0.10
C ALA A 58 13.80 7.61 1.18
N SER A 59 15.12 7.71 0.96
CA SER A 59 16.05 8.40 1.86
C SER A 59 15.70 9.89 2.06
N HIS A 60 15.16 10.53 1.04
CA HIS A 60 14.75 11.94 1.05
C HIS A 60 13.25 12.13 1.27
N GLY A 61 12.46 11.06 1.39
CA GLY A 61 11.01 11.12 1.51
C GLY A 61 10.27 11.56 0.24
N ARG A 62 10.99 11.73 -0.89
CA ARG A 62 10.39 12.22 -2.14
C ARG A 62 9.54 11.11 -2.78
N GLY A 63 8.31 11.46 -3.18
CA GLY A 63 7.36 10.55 -3.82
C GLY A 63 6.72 9.51 -2.88
N VAL A 64 7.14 9.43 -1.61
CA VAL A 64 6.63 8.42 -0.66
C VAL A 64 5.17 8.68 -0.31
N LEU A 65 4.79 9.93 -0.04
CA LEU A 65 3.41 10.29 0.27
C LEU A 65 2.49 10.00 -0.92
N SER A 66 2.87 10.42 -2.11
CA SER A 66 2.11 10.15 -3.34
C SER A 66 1.96 8.64 -3.62
N LEU A 67 3.01 7.85 -3.36
CA LEU A 67 2.93 6.39 -3.42
C LEU A 67 1.88 5.85 -2.44
N LEU A 68 1.87 6.32 -1.19
CA LEU A 68 0.91 5.87 -0.19
C LEU A 68 -0.53 6.24 -0.56
N GLU A 69 -0.74 7.46 -1.06
CA GLU A 69 -2.04 7.90 -1.55
C GLU A 69 -2.55 6.99 -2.67
N HIS A 70 -1.73 6.65 -3.67
CA HIS A 70 -2.14 5.78 -4.77
C HIS A 70 -2.33 4.31 -4.38
N VAL A 71 -1.55 3.82 -3.40
CA VAL A 71 -1.57 2.42 -3.00
C VAL A 71 -2.59 2.14 -1.91
N LEU A 72 -2.77 3.05 -0.95
CA LEU A 72 -3.58 2.82 0.24
C LEU A 72 -4.99 3.44 0.15
N LEU A 73 -5.13 4.65 -0.41
CA LEU A 73 -6.43 5.32 -0.47
C LEU A 73 -7.53 4.49 -1.14
N PRO A 74 -7.30 3.84 -2.29
CA PRO A 74 -8.33 3.01 -2.91
C PRO A 74 -8.82 1.88 -2.01
N TRP A 75 -7.91 1.31 -1.20
CA TRP A 75 -8.25 0.26 -0.24
C TRP A 75 -8.95 0.78 1.01
N MET A 76 -8.68 2.02 1.39
CA MET A 76 -9.38 2.67 2.51
C MET A 76 -10.81 3.05 2.10
N GLU A 77 -11.02 3.47 0.86
CA GLU A 77 -12.35 3.77 0.32
C GLU A 77 -13.22 2.50 0.21
N ASP A 78 -12.63 1.37 -0.19
CA ASP A 78 -13.33 0.07 -0.24
C ASP A 78 -13.63 -0.49 1.17
N LEU A 79 -12.90 -0.07 2.19
CA LEU A 79 -13.10 -0.45 3.60
C LEU A 79 -14.00 0.56 4.35
N ALA A 80 -14.23 1.75 3.79
CA ALA A 80 -15.19 2.67 4.34
C ALA A 80 -16.59 2.01 4.27
N PRO A 81 -17.37 2.01 5.36
CA PRO A 81 -18.74 1.55 5.31
C PRO A 81 -19.42 2.33 4.18
N GLN A 82 -19.92 1.64 3.17
CA GLN A 82 -20.91 2.23 2.31
C GLN A 82 -22.11 2.45 3.24
N GLU A 83 -22.28 3.68 3.68
CA GLU A 83 -23.53 4.10 4.27
C GLU A 83 -24.61 3.93 3.18
N GLU A 84 -25.08 2.70 3.01
CA GLU A 84 -26.44 2.50 2.55
C GLU A 84 -27.29 3.06 3.67
N VAL A 85 -27.66 4.33 3.56
CA VAL A 85 -28.68 4.92 4.39
C VAL A 85 -29.99 4.23 3.97
N ASP A 86 -30.20 3.05 4.52
CA ASP A 86 -31.51 2.43 4.53
C ASP A 86 -32.35 3.19 5.54
N GLU A 87 -33.04 4.23 5.06
CA GLU A 87 -33.96 5.06 5.87
C GLU A 87 -35.02 4.19 6.58
N ASP A 88 -35.31 3.01 6.02
CA ASP A 88 -36.26 2.05 6.60
C ASP A 88 -35.60 1.24 7.74
N ALA A 89 -34.28 0.94 7.69
CA ALA A 89 -33.57 0.22 8.75
C ALA A 89 -33.44 1.06 10.04
N GLU A 90 -33.19 2.35 9.92
CA GLU A 90 -33.14 3.26 11.06
C GLU A 90 -34.51 3.36 11.78
N TYR A 91 -35.59 3.35 11.01
CA TYR A 91 -36.94 3.34 11.56
C TYR A 91 -37.26 2.02 12.27
N TRP A 92 -36.90 0.88 11.72
CA TRP A 92 -37.15 -0.43 12.34
C TRP A 92 -36.25 -0.69 13.55
N ALA A 93 -34.99 -0.23 13.55
CA ALA A 93 -34.09 -0.33 14.70
C ALA A 93 -34.59 0.43 15.92
N GLN A 94 -35.18 1.61 15.73
CA GLN A 94 -35.82 2.35 16.84
C GLN A 94 -37.04 1.60 17.44
N PHE A 95 -37.79 0.89 16.62
CA PHE A 95 -38.97 0.15 17.07
C PHE A 95 -38.59 -1.12 17.84
N GLU A 96 -37.51 -1.81 17.43
CA GLU A 96 -37.00 -3.02 18.12
C GLU A 96 -36.31 -2.69 19.44
N ALA A 97 -35.64 -1.55 19.55
CA ALA A 97 -34.97 -1.10 20.76
C ALA A 97 -35.96 -0.75 21.89
N GLU A 98 -37.19 -0.26 21.56
CA GLU A 98 -38.21 0.01 22.52
C GLU A 98 -38.90 -1.27 23.06
N GLU A 99 -38.93 -2.35 22.28
CA GLU A 99 -39.65 -3.58 22.64
C GLU A 99 -38.80 -4.58 23.46
N ASN A 100 -37.50 -4.62 23.29
CA ASN A 100 -36.66 -5.67 23.82
C ASN A 100 -35.84 -5.33 25.07
N GLY A 101 -35.69 -4.10 25.48
CA GLY A 101 -35.10 -3.72 26.78
C GLY A 101 -33.75 -4.39 27.14
N GLU A 102 -33.10 -5.03 26.21
CA GLU A 102 -31.78 -5.68 26.34
C GLU A 102 -30.73 -4.72 25.78
N GLU A 103 -29.86 -4.24 26.63
CA GLU A 103 -28.62 -3.59 26.22
C GLU A 103 -27.76 -4.66 25.48
N GLU A 104 -27.93 -4.78 24.17
CA GLU A 104 -26.95 -5.46 23.35
C GLU A 104 -25.66 -4.66 23.44
N GLU A 105 -24.62 -5.25 24.03
CA GLU A 105 -23.25 -4.78 23.81
C GLU A 105 -23.02 -4.87 22.30
N GLU A 106 -23.25 -3.76 21.60
CA GLU A 106 -22.82 -3.60 20.19
C GLU A 106 -21.32 -3.87 20.18
N ASP A 107 -20.95 -5.04 19.67
CA ASP A 107 -19.58 -5.36 19.32
C ASP A 107 -19.23 -4.36 18.21
N ASP A 108 -18.65 -3.23 18.61
CA ASP A 108 -18.36 -2.06 17.77
C ASP A 108 -17.29 -2.48 16.74
N PHE A 109 -17.74 -3.29 15.78
CA PHE A 109 -16.93 -3.73 14.66
C PHE A 109 -16.67 -2.53 13.76
N ASP A 110 -15.60 -1.78 14.05
CA ASP A 110 -15.11 -0.73 13.18
C ASP A 110 -14.32 -1.36 12.02
N PRO A 111 -14.88 -1.42 10.78
CA PRO A 111 -14.16 -1.91 9.61
C PRO A 111 -12.87 -1.14 9.33
N GLN A 112 -12.74 0.10 9.82
CA GLN A 112 -11.53 0.92 9.72
C GLN A 112 -10.44 0.44 10.70
N SER A 113 -10.78 -0.40 11.69
CA SER A 113 -9.82 -0.99 12.64
C SER A 113 -9.05 -2.18 12.05
N LEU A 114 -9.45 -2.71 10.89
CA LEU A 114 -8.75 -3.82 10.27
C LEU A 114 -7.36 -3.39 9.78
N PRO A 115 -6.29 -4.08 10.22
CA PRO A 115 -4.94 -3.71 9.80
C PRO A 115 -4.72 -3.99 8.31
N ILE A 116 -4.28 -2.97 7.58
CA ILE A 116 -3.83 -3.13 6.20
C ILE A 116 -2.52 -3.91 6.20
N LYS A 117 -2.50 -5.09 5.55
CA LYS A 117 -1.32 -5.94 5.45
C LYS A 117 -0.58 -5.63 4.15
N LEU A 118 0.57 -4.96 4.27
CA LEU A 118 1.45 -4.60 3.18
C LEU A 118 2.77 -5.38 3.25
N ALA A 119 3.24 -5.92 2.13
CA ALA A 119 4.54 -6.56 2.00
C ALA A 119 5.44 -5.80 1.02
N ILE A 120 6.64 -5.41 1.45
CA ILE A 120 7.64 -4.77 0.60
C ILE A 120 8.67 -5.82 0.16
N VAL A 121 8.68 -6.13 -1.15
CA VAL A 121 9.52 -7.17 -1.77
C VAL A 121 10.50 -6.54 -2.74
N GLY A 122 11.71 -7.09 -2.83
CA GLY A 122 12.76 -6.62 -3.74
C GLY A 122 14.12 -7.19 -3.37
N ARG A 123 15.14 -6.96 -4.23
CA ARG A 123 16.52 -7.37 -3.99
C ARG A 123 17.10 -6.74 -2.69
N PRO A 124 18.20 -7.28 -2.15
CA PRO A 124 18.96 -6.58 -1.12
C PRO A 124 19.38 -5.16 -1.58
N ASN A 125 19.50 -4.23 -0.65
CA ASN A 125 19.99 -2.85 -0.86
C ASN A 125 19.18 -1.95 -1.82
N VAL A 126 17.97 -2.36 -2.24
CA VAL A 126 17.07 -1.46 -3.01
C VAL A 126 16.39 -0.40 -2.13
N GLY A 127 16.55 -0.48 -0.80
CA GLY A 127 16.03 0.51 0.15
C GLY A 127 14.70 0.13 0.81
N LYS A 128 14.36 -1.17 0.92
CA LYS A 128 13.13 -1.63 1.59
C LYS A 128 13.02 -1.14 3.03
N SER A 129 14.07 -1.33 3.82
CA SER A 129 14.12 -0.89 5.23
C SER A 129 13.98 0.63 5.35
N THR A 130 14.61 1.38 4.46
CA THR A 130 14.51 2.85 4.42
C THR A 130 13.09 3.28 4.14
N LEU A 131 12.41 2.65 3.17
CA LEU A 131 11.02 2.94 2.86
C LEU A 131 10.11 2.56 4.04
N THR A 132 10.30 1.39 4.64
CA THR A 132 9.52 0.95 5.80
C THR A 132 9.63 1.94 6.95
N ASN A 133 10.85 2.35 7.33
CA ASN A 133 11.07 3.33 8.39
C ASN A 133 10.44 4.69 8.05
N ARG A 134 10.48 5.08 6.79
CA ARG A 134 9.86 6.34 6.34
C ARG A 134 8.34 6.30 6.44
N ILE A 135 7.72 5.17 6.12
CA ILE A 135 6.27 4.98 6.25
C ILE A 135 5.84 4.98 7.72
N LEU A 136 6.61 4.32 8.59
CA LEU A 136 6.32 4.23 10.02
C LEU A 136 6.62 5.54 10.78
N GLY A 137 7.41 6.45 10.20
CA GLY A 137 7.86 7.68 10.87
C GLY A 137 8.91 7.44 11.97
N GLU A 138 9.44 6.23 12.09
CA GLU A 138 10.41 5.84 13.12
C GLU A 138 11.40 4.77 12.61
N GLU A 139 12.58 4.69 13.23
CA GLU A 139 13.61 3.69 12.89
C GLU A 139 13.34 2.34 13.58
N ARG A 140 12.46 1.52 13.01
CA ARG A 140 12.17 0.16 13.51
C ARG A 140 12.98 -0.93 12.82
N VAL A 141 13.41 -0.70 11.59
CA VAL A 141 14.14 -1.67 10.79
C VAL A 141 15.56 -1.21 10.57
N VAL A 142 16.53 -2.09 10.82
CA VAL A 142 17.95 -1.77 10.60
C VAL A 142 18.21 -1.60 9.10
N VAL A 143 18.80 -0.46 8.74
CA VAL A 143 19.23 -0.14 7.38
C VAL A 143 20.71 -0.51 7.28
N TYR A 144 21.07 -1.38 6.34
CA TYR A 144 22.44 -1.68 5.96
C TYR A 144 22.74 -0.96 4.64
N ASP A 145 23.83 -0.20 4.65
CA ASP A 145 24.40 0.45 3.46
C ASP A 145 25.26 -0.53 2.64
#